data_e1cb3dc121adb250db538cb67c0bba73
#
_entry.id   e1cb3dc121adb250db538cb67c0bba73
#
_cell.length_a   1.000
_cell.length_b   1.000
_cell.length_c   1.000
_cell.angle_alpha   90.00
_cell.angle_beta   90.00
_cell.angle_gamma   90.00
#
_symmetry.space_group_name_H-M   'P 1'
#
loop_
_entity.id
_entity.type
_entity.pdbx_description
1 polymer ?
#
loop_
_entity_poly.entity_id
_entity_poly.type
_entity_poly.pdbx_seq_one_letter_code
_entity_poly.pdbx_strand_id
1 'polypeptide(L)'
;MKGIIKTILGCLFLSLGFSGLTGTTAFAAAERIDNARITFSYDQAPKAGEAPGTVAAATTSKEFTVESAEYANDTDRWTLGDRPEVTVILNAADGYRFYYTSSSHFKLSGCGAEFRKAKVLDGGNSLRLEVYLKRVEGRPDQAQSLEWDGSYAMWD
;
A
#
# COMPACT_ATOMS: atom_id res chain seq x y z
N MET A 1 -8.86 18.31 22.01
CA MET A 1 -7.80 17.32 22.17
C MET A 1 -8.38 16.10 22.85
N LYS A 2 -8.57 15.05 22.13
CA LYS A 2 -9.02 13.80 22.72
C LYS A 2 -7.85 12.86 22.79
N GLY A 3 -7.36 12.63 24.02
CA GLY A 3 -6.31 11.66 24.28
C GLY A 3 -6.80 10.26 23.89
N ILE A 4 -6.03 9.58 23.04
CA ILE A 4 -6.26 8.17 22.74
C ILE A 4 -5.83 7.40 23.98
N ILE A 5 -6.81 6.92 24.73
CA ILE A 5 -6.57 5.96 25.80
C ILE A 5 -6.19 4.64 25.11
N LYS A 6 -4.91 4.36 25.04
CA LYS A 6 -4.46 3.01 24.74
C LYS A 6 -4.80 2.15 25.92
N THR A 7 -5.91 1.47 25.86
CA THR A 7 -6.24 0.40 26.79
C THR A 7 -5.23 -0.72 26.54
N ILE A 8 -4.17 -0.73 27.31
CA ILE A 8 -3.31 -1.88 27.40
C ILE A 8 -4.12 -2.92 28.17
N LEU A 9 -4.72 -3.85 27.45
CA LEU A 9 -5.27 -5.05 28.04
C LEU A 9 -4.08 -5.88 28.54
N GLY A 10 -3.73 -5.64 29.80
CA GLY A 10 -2.73 -6.45 30.48
C GLY A 10 -3.22 -7.87 30.53
N CYS A 11 -2.59 -8.76 29.78
CA CYS A 11 -2.66 -10.17 30.09
C CYS A 11 -2.08 -10.40 31.46
N LEU A 12 -2.96 -10.55 32.44
CA LEU A 12 -2.61 -11.03 33.76
C LEU A 12 -2.13 -12.49 33.61
N PHE A 13 -0.84 -12.65 33.38
CA PHE A 13 -0.23 -13.96 33.55
C PHE A 13 -0.18 -14.26 35.03
N LEU A 14 -1.08 -15.14 35.45
CA LEU A 14 -0.99 -15.76 36.74
C LEU A 14 0.27 -16.66 36.69
N SER A 15 1.39 -16.13 37.10
CA SER A 15 2.61 -16.89 37.28
C SER A 15 2.40 -17.79 38.49
N LEU A 16 1.93 -18.99 38.26
CA LEU A 16 2.12 -20.07 39.20
C LEU A 16 3.62 -20.32 39.27
N GLY A 17 4.21 -19.97 40.39
CA GLY A 17 5.62 -20.18 40.65
C GLY A 17 6.03 -21.62 40.48
N PHE A 18 6.80 -21.88 39.45
CA PHE A 18 7.63 -23.04 39.35
C PHE A 18 9.07 -22.61 39.64
N SER A 19 9.43 -22.74 40.90
CA SER A 19 10.82 -22.64 41.32
C SER A 19 11.58 -23.80 40.74
N GLY A 20 12.56 -23.55 39.89
CA GLY A 20 13.59 -24.53 39.64
C GLY A 20 13.85 -24.95 38.19
N LEU A 21 13.49 -24.14 37.21
CA LEU A 21 13.99 -24.32 35.86
C LEU A 21 14.79 -23.09 35.47
N THR A 22 16.11 -23.20 35.45
CA THR A 22 16.97 -22.37 34.63
C THR A 22 16.65 -22.66 33.17
N GLY A 23 15.41 -22.35 32.74
CA GLY A 23 15.01 -22.39 31.38
C GLY A 23 15.61 -21.17 30.72
N THR A 24 16.59 -21.35 29.85
CA THR A 24 16.83 -20.40 28.79
C THR A 24 15.48 -20.18 28.11
N THR A 25 14.89 -18.99 28.31
CA THR A 25 13.74 -18.55 27.50
C THR A 25 14.25 -18.47 26.09
N ALA A 26 14.08 -19.54 25.33
CA ALA A 26 14.25 -19.51 23.89
C ALA A 26 13.17 -18.56 23.38
N PHE A 27 13.54 -17.32 23.05
CA PHE A 27 12.68 -16.45 22.27
C PHE A 27 12.44 -17.18 20.95
N ALA A 28 11.19 -17.58 20.69
CA ALA A 28 10.82 -18.13 19.40
C ALA A 28 11.25 -17.14 18.34
N ALA A 29 12.03 -17.58 17.36
CA ALA A 29 12.42 -16.74 16.23
C ALA A 29 11.13 -16.24 15.56
N ALA A 30 11.09 -14.96 15.23
CA ALA A 30 9.94 -14.37 14.54
C ALA A 30 9.68 -15.11 13.23
N GLU A 31 8.43 -15.39 12.95
CA GLU A 31 7.98 -16.00 11.72
C GLU A 31 8.12 -15.04 10.56
N ARG A 32 8.57 -15.50 9.40
CA ARG A 32 8.77 -14.68 8.22
C ARG A 32 7.46 -14.53 7.47
N ILE A 33 7.10 -13.31 7.14
CA ILE A 33 5.96 -13.02 6.27
C ILE A 33 6.39 -13.32 4.83
N ASP A 34 5.88 -14.43 4.30
CA ASP A 34 6.30 -14.95 2.98
C ASP A 34 5.38 -14.48 1.85
N ASN A 35 4.10 -14.24 2.13
CA ASN A 35 3.11 -13.84 1.14
C ASN A 35 2.29 -12.66 1.63
N ALA A 36 2.72 -11.46 1.30
CA ALA A 36 1.97 -10.26 1.62
C ALA A 36 0.87 -9.99 0.57
N ARG A 37 -0.39 -10.23 0.94
CA ARG A 37 -1.56 -9.94 0.08
C ARG A 37 -2.13 -8.58 0.43
N ILE A 38 -2.18 -7.70 -0.55
CA ILE A 38 -2.64 -6.32 -0.38
C ILE A 38 -3.59 -5.97 -1.51
N THR A 39 -4.75 -5.42 -1.15
CA THR A 39 -5.75 -4.95 -2.10
C THR A 39 -5.81 -3.43 -2.06
N PHE A 40 -5.75 -2.82 -3.22
CA PHE A 40 -5.82 -1.37 -3.38
C PHE A 40 -7.21 -0.92 -3.82
N SER A 41 -7.61 0.21 -3.32
CA SER A 41 -8.82 0.93 -3.73
C SER A 41 -8.56 2.43 -3.71
N TYR A 42 -9.40 3.20 -4.40
CA TYR A 42 -9.39 4.65 -4.33
C TYR A 42 -10.82 5.16 -4.27
N ASP A 43 -11.00 6.32 -3.66
CA ASP A 43 -12.29 7.01 -3.62
C ASP A 43 -12.67 7.55 -5.00
N GLN A 44 -11.67 8.01 -5.75
CA GLN A 44 -11.82 8.55 -7.09
C GLN A 44 -10.67 8.03 -7.98
N ALA A 45 -11.02 7.40 -9.08
CA ALA A 45 -10.05 6.94 -10.04
C ALA A 45 -9.26 8.12 -10.63
N PRO A 46 -7.93 8.04 -10.69
CA PRO A 46 -7.11 9.08 -11.31
C PRO A 46 -7.53 9.37 -12.74
N LYS A 47 -7.88 10.62 -13.02
CA LYS A 47 -8.26 11.10 -14.35
C LYS A 47 -7.52 12.38 -14.69
N ALA A 48 -7.16 12.52 -15.97
CA ALA A 48 -6.47 13.71 -16.46
C ALA A 48 -7.29 14.99 -16.16
N GLY A 49 -6.64 16.01 -15.61
CA GLY A 49 -7.22 17.28 -15.23
C GLY A 49 -7.87 17.33 -13.84
N GLU A 50 -8.02 16.18 -13.17
CA GLU A 50 -8.57 16.10 -11.81
C GLU A 50 -7.46 16.08 -10.76
N ALA A 51 -7.76 16.60 -9.58
CA ALA A 51 -6.86 16.52 -8.44
C ALA A 51 -6.73 15.08 -7.95
N PRO A 52 -5.58 14.69 -7.37
CA PRO A 52 -5.45 13.40 -6.73
C PRO A 52 -6.47 13.26 -5.61
N GLY A 53 -7.22 12.15 -5.65
CA GLY A 53 -8.07 11.75 -4.54
C GLY A 53 -7.28 11.03 -3.45
N THR A 54 -7.93 10.12 -2.74
CA THR A 54 -7.30 9.26 -1.74
C THR A 54 -7.17 7.84 -2.24
N VAL A 55 -6.11 7.19 -1.85
CA VAL A 55 -5.88 5.77 -2.10
C VAL A 55 -5.85 5.04 -0.76
N ALA A 56 -6.35 3.82 -0.75
CA ALA A 56 -6.32 2.94 0.40
C ALA A 56 -5.72 1.59 0.03
N ALA A 57 -5.07 0.99 0.98
CA ALA A 57 -4.59 -0.38 0.89
C ALA A 57 -5.14 -1.18 2.08
N ALA A 58 -5.52 -2.41 1.85
CA ALA A 58 -6.07 -3.29 2.86
C ALA A 58 -5.47 -4.70 2.74
N THR A 59 -5.45 -5.42 3.84
CA THR A 59 -5.06 -6.83 3.89
C THR A 59 -6.03 -7.63 4.73
N THR A 60 -6.19 -8.89 4.42
CA THR A 60 -6.89 -9.88 5.26
C THR A 60 -5.92 -10.74 6.05
N SER A 61 -4.62 -10.53 5.89
CA SER A 61 -3.59 -11.26 6.64
C SER A 61 -3.66 -10.91 8.13
N LYS A 62 -3.34 -11.88 8.96
CA LYS A 62 -3.14 -11.68 10.40
C LYS A 62 -1.67 -11.45 10.76
N GLU A 63 -0.78 -11.62 9.81
CA GLU A 63 0.66 -11.54 9.99
C GLU A 63 1.16 -10.09 9.99
N PHE A 64 0.38 -9.18 9.42
CA PHE A 64 0.71 -7.75 9.34
C PHE A 64 -0.54 -6.89 9.15
N THR A 65 -0.38 -5.60 9.35
CA THR A 65 -1.41 -4.58 9.13
C THR A 65 -0.90 -3.51 8.15
N VAL A 66 -1.82 -2.82 7.51
CA VAL A 66 -1.52 -1.62 6.73
C VAL A 66 -1.63 -0.40 7.64
N GLU A 67 -0.55 0.35 7.78
CA GLU A 67 -0.51 1.59 8.54
C GLU A 67 -0.98 2.78 7.72
N SER A 68 -0.46 2.91 6.51
CA SER A 68 -0.81 4.02 5.61
C SER A 68 -0.67 3.61 4.15
N ALA A 69 -1.41 4.31 3.29
CA ALA A 69 -1.26 4.26 1.85
C ALA A 69 -1.49 5.66 1.29
N GLU A 70 -0.52 6.19 0.59
CA GLU A 70 -0.55 7.56 0.08
C GLU A 70 0.05 7.63 -1.32
N TYR A 71 -0.45 8.55 -2.14
CA TYR A 71 0.18 8.86 -3.42
C TYR A 71 1.57 9.48 -3.18
N ALA A 72 2.56 8.95 -3.86
CA ALA A 72 3.92 9.49 -3.85
C ALA A 72 4.15 10.57 -4.90
N ASN A 73 3.19 10.74 -5.84
CA ASN A 73 3.26 11.79 -6.83
C ASN A 73 3.02 13.15 -6.19
N ASP A 74 3.94 14.06 -6.38
CA ASP A 74 3.80 15.48 -6.01
C ASP A 74 3.14 16.23 -7.18
N THR A 75 1.82 16.13 -7.26
CA THR A 75 1.03 16.76 -8.32
C THR A 75 -0.29 17.30 -7.79
N ASP A 76 -0.66 18.48 -8.23
CA ASP A 76 -1.98 19.07 -7.93
C ASP A 76 -3.08 18.53 -8.84
N ARG A 77 -2.71 18.02 -10.00
CA ARG A 77 -3.62 17.46 -11.00
C ARG A 77 -2.94 16.38 -11.81
N TRP A 78 -3.72 15.33 -12.09
CA TRP A 78 -3.25 14.28 -12.98
C TRP A 78 -3.15 14.76 -14.43
N THR A 79 -2.13 14.31 -15.11
CA THR A 79 -1.92 14.50 -16.54
C THR A 79 -2.13 13.19 -17.27
N LEU A 80 -2.56 13.24 -18.51
CA LEU A 80 -2.71 12.06 -19.35
C LEU A 80 -1.40 11.29 -19.45
N GLY A 81 -1.45 10.00 -19.14
CA GLY A 81 -0.28 9.13 -19.18
C GLY A 81 0.52 9.09 -17.87
N ASP A 82 0.20 9.94 -16.90
CA ASP A 82 0.81 9.86 -15.58
C ASP A 82 0.63 8.44 -15.01
N ARG A 83 1.61 8.02 -14.26
CA ARG A 83 1.56 6.76 -13.55
C ARG A 83 1.46 7.03 -12.06
N PRO A 84 0.26 6.84 -11.47
CA PRO A 84 0.11 6.98 -10.03
C PRO A 84 1.03 6.01 -9.29
N GLU A 85 1.80 6.55 -8.37
CA GLU A 85 2.68 5.79 -7.49
C GLU A 85 2.16 5.89 -6.07
N VAL A 86 2.10 4.76 -5.38
CA VAL A 86 1.60 4.70 -4.01
C VAL A 86 2.69 4.15 -3.11
N THR A 87 2.91 4.83 -2.01
CA THR A 87 3.74 4.36 -0.91
C THR A 87 2.84 3.79 0.18
N VAL A 88 3.08 2.55 0.55
CA VAL A 88 2.36 1.84 1.61
C VAL A 88 3.31 1.51 2.73
N ILE A 89 2.91 1.77 3.97
CA ILE A 89 3.62 1.33 5.15
C ILE A 89 2.87 0.16 5.77
N LEU A 90 3.57 -0.93 5.97
CA LEU A 90 3.07 -2.15 6.59
C LEU A 90 3.76 -2.37 7.92
N ASN A 91 3.03 -2.84 8.92
CA ASN A 91 3.57 -3.20 10.23
C ASN A 91 3.35 -4.69 10.49
N ALA A 92 4.42 -5.41 10.81
CA ALA A 92 4.33 -6.81 11.18
C ALA A 92 3.57 -6.97 12.50
N ALA A 93 2.74 -7.99 12.59
CA ALA A 93 2.11 -8.39 13.86
C ALA A 93 3.14 -9.02 14.81
N ASP A 94 2.78 -9.10 16.08
CA ASP A 94 3.63 -9.73 17.08
C ASP A 94 4.00 -11.17 16.69
N GLY A 95 5.28 -11.49 16.76
CA GLY A 95 5.81 -12.78 16.37
C GLY A 95 6.12 -12.94 14.88
N TYR A 96 5.87 -11.90 14.08
CA TYR A 96 6.15 -11.89 12.64
C TYR A 96 7.19 -10.84 12.27
N ARG A 97 7.84 -11.04 11.12
CA ARG A 97 8.82 -10.11 10.55
C ARG A 97 8.76 -10.10 9.04
N PHE A 98 8.90 -8.92 8.48
CA PHE A 98 9.20 -8.76 7.07
C PHE A 98 10.67 -9.08 6.83
N TYR A 99 10.94 -9.88 5.83
CA TYR A 99 12.28 -10.29 5.46
C TYR A 99 12.53 -10.13 3.96
N TYR A 100 11.51 -10.37 3.17
CA TYR A 100 11.60 -10.42 1.72
C TYR A 100 11.23 -9.08 1.09
N THR A 101 11.95 -8.72 0.02
CA THR A 101 11.77 -7.49 -0.73
C THR A 101 11.54 -7.71 -2.23
N SER A 102 11.55 -8.96 -2.68
CA SER A 102 11.30 -9.30 -4.07
C SER A 102 9.81 -9.38 -4.39
N SER A 103 9.46 -9.04 -5.61
CA SER A 103 8.06 -9.01 -6.08
C SER A 103 7.30 -10.31 -5.90
N SER A 104 8.00 -11.45 -5.89
CA SER A 104 7.39 -12.78 -5.73
C SER A 104 6.66 -12.97 -4.40
N HIS A 105 7.03 -12.21 -3.37
CA HIS A 105 6.44 -12.26 -2.04
C HIS A 105 5.25 -11.32 -1.83
N PHE A 106 4.90 -10.54 -2.84
CA PHE A 106 3.80 -9.59 -2.77
C PHE A 106 2.71 -9.94 -3.78
N LYS A 107 1.51 -10.16 -3.29
CA LYS A 107 0.31 -10.41 -4.10
C LYS A 107 -0.55 -9.15 -4.07
N LEU A 108 -0.44 -8.35 -5.12
CA LEU A 108 -1.13 -7.08 -5.25
C LEU A 108 -2.38 -7.25 -6.10
N SER A 109 -3.46 -6.62 -5.70
CA SER A 109 -4.73 -6.62 -6.41
C SER A 109 -5.44 -5.28 -6.29
N GLY A 110 -6.36 -5.00 -7.20
CA GLY A 110 -7.10 -3.74 -7.25
C GLY A 110 -6.31 -2.60 -7.90
N CYS A 111 -7.01 -1.70 -8.54
CA CYS A 111 -6.48 -0.48 -9.18
C CYS A 111 -5.34 -0.70 -10.21
N GLY A 112 -5.20 -1.92 -10.74
CA GLY A 112 -4.08 -2.27 -11.63
C GLY A 112 -2.72 -2.18 -10.94
N ALA A 113 -2.66 -2.48 -9.64
CA ALA A 113 -1.45 -2.37 -8.84
C ALA A 113 -0.33 -3.29 -9.33
N GLU A 114 0.84 -2.72 -9.54
CA GLU A 114 2.06 -3.40 -9.94
C GLU A 114 3.19 -3.10 -8.95
N PHE A 115 3.93 -4.13 -8.60
CA PHE A 115 5.08 -4.00 -7.70
C PHE A 115 6.16 -3.11 -8.32
N ARG A 116 6.66 -2.16 -7.54
CA ARG A 116 7.80 -1.33 -7.90
C ARG A 116 9.02 -1.65 -7.04
N LYS A 117 8.87 -1.52 -5.73
CA LYS A 117 9.96 -1.70 -4.79
C LYS A 117 9.44 -2.02 -3.39
N ALA A 118 10.21 -2.76 -2.63
CA ALA A 118 9.99 -2.95 -1.21
C ALA A 118 11.28 -2.70 -0.43
N LYS A 119 11.14 -2.16 0.77
CA LYS A 119 12.24 -1.92 1.70
C LYS A 119 11.82 -2.30 3.10
N VAL A 120 12.56 -3.22 3.71
CA VAL A 120 12.39 -3.59 5.12
C VAL A 120 12.88 -2.45 6.01
N LEU A 121 12.09 -2.11 7.01
CA LEU A 121 12.39 -1.09 8.01
C LEU A 121 12.38 -1.72 9.41
N ASP A 122 13.04 -1.07 10.36
CA ASP A 122 13.02 -1.43 11.78
C ASP A 122 13.32 -2.92 12.06
N GLY A 123 14.31 -3.47 11.35
CA GLY A 123 14.69 -4.87 11.52
C GLY A 123 13.61 -5.89 11.15
N GLY A 124 12.66 -5.50 10.30
CA GLY A 124 11.55 -6.32 9.86
C GLY A 124 10.22 -6.06 10.57
N ASN A 125 10.17 -5.12 11.52
CA ASN A 125 8.91 -4.71 12.16
C ASN A 125 8.00 -3.96 11.19
N SER A 126 8.58 -3.26 10.24
CA SER A 126 7.85 -2.50 9.22
C SER A 126 8.42 -2.73 7.84
N LEU A 127 7.63 -2.45 6.83
CA LEU A 127 8.04 -2.51 5.43
C LEU A 127 7.42 -1.35 4.67
N ARG A 128 8.24 -0.67 3.87
CA ARG A 128 7.77 0.27 2.87
C ARG A 128 7.61 -0.45 1.54
N LEU A 129 6.41 -0.43 1.02
CA LEU A 129 6.08 -0.96 -0.29
C LEU A 129 5.73 0.20 -1.23
N GLU A 130 6.35 0.24 -2.38
CA GLU A 130 6.05 1.18 -3.44
C GLU A 130 5.43 0.40 -4.60
N VAL A 131 4.29 0.89 -5.07
CA VAL A 131 3.53 0.27 -6.16
C VAL A 131 3.13 1.29 -7.19
N TYR A 132 2.98 0.86 -8.43
CA TYR A 132 2.33 1.65 -9.47
C TYR A 132 0.87 1.21 -9.59
N LEU A 133 -0.02 2.16 -9.85
CA LEU A 133 -1.38 1.88 -10.24
C LEU A 133 -1.56 2.03 -11.75
N LYS A 134 -2.77 1.76 -12.24
CA LYS A 134 -3.12 1.95 -13.64
C LYS A 134 -2.81 3.38 -14.09
N ARG A 135 -2.25 3.53 -15.28
CA ARG A 135 -1.98 4.84 -15.87
C ARG A 135 -3.24 5.67 -15.99
N VAL A 136 -3.06 6.98 -15.84
CA VAL A 136 -4.13 7.95 -16.03
C VAL A 136 -4.56 7.95 -17.49
N GLU A 137 -5.82 7.62 -17.72
CA GLU A 137 -6.44 7.62 -19.04
C GLU A 137 -7.07 8.98 -19.31
N GLY A 138 -7.16 9.33 -20.59
CA GLY A 138 -7.88 10.53 -21.02
C GLY A 138 -9.38 10.37 -20.87
N ARG A 139 -10.11 11.48 -20.83
CA ARG A 139 -11.56 11.45 -20.96
C ARG A 139 -11.92 10.89 -22.34
N PRO A 140 -12.85 9.93 -22.43
CA PRO A 140 -13.34 9.44 -23.72
C PRO A 140 -13.93 10.53 -24.59
N ASP A 141 -14.47 11.59 -23.99
CA ASP A 141 -15.08 12.73 -24.64
C ASP A 141 -14.08 13.72 -25.25
N GLN A 142 -12.83 13.71 -24.81
CA GLN A 142 -11.81 14.57 -25.42
C GLN A 142 -11.21 13.98 -26.70
N ALA A 143 -11.39 12.71 -26.96
CA ALA A 143 -10.95 12.09 -28.21
C ALA A 143 -11.89 12.38 -29.37
N GLN A 144 -13.08 12.92 -29.10
CA GLN A 144 -14.10 13.20 -30.12
C GLN A 144 -14.18 14.67 -30.55
N SER A 145 -13.37 15.55 -29.97
CA SER A 145 -13.42 16.99 -30.31
C SER A 145 -12.58 17.38 -31.52
N LEU A 146 -12.02 16.42 -32.24
CA LEU A 146 -11.56 16.64 -33.58
C LEU A 146 -12.72 16.38 -34.54
N GLU A 147 -13.77 17.21 -34.43
CA GLU A 147 -14.71 17.36 -35.53
C GLU A 147 -13.95 17.98 -36.69
N TRP A 148 -13.67 17.18 -37.67
CA TRP A 148 -13.29 17.66 -38.98
C TRP A 148 -14.48 18.39 -39.52
N ASP A 149 -14.43 19.71 -39.52
CA ASP A 149 -15.47 20.56 -40.11
C ASP A 149 -15.53 20.48 -41.64
N GLY A 150 -14.73 19.58 -42.23
CA GLY A 150 -14.79 19.32 -43.67
C GLY A 150 -14.42 20.49 -44.57
N SER A 151 -13.95 21.61 -43.98
CA SER A 151 -13.51 22.74 -44.78
C SER A 151 -12.14 22.44 -45.36
N TYR A 152 -12.10 21.75 -46.45
CA TYR A 152 -10.96 21.77 -47.33
C TYR A 152 -10.85 23.18 -47.92
N ALA A 153 -9.87 23.93 -47.48
CA ALA A 153 -9.44 25.06 -48.28
C ALA A 153 -8.87 24.48 -49.57
N MET A 154 -9.66 24.53 -50.62
CA MET A 154 -9.14 24.26 -51.96
C MET A 154 -8.16 25.38 -52.27
N TRP A 155 -6.91 25.01 -52.34
CA TRP A 155 -5.88 25.84 -52.88
C TRP A 155 -6.00 25.83 -54.39
N ASP A 156 -6.53 26.89 -54.96
CA ASP A 156 -6.41 27.14 -56.38
C ASP A 156 -5.00 27.64 -56.74
#